data_45bb7cb0ed5559985b22032ad5bf98a7
#
_entry.id   45bb7cb0ed5559985b22032ad5bf98a7
#
_cell.length_a   1.000
_cell.length_b   1.000
_cell.length_c   1.000
_cell.angle_alpha   90.00
_cell.angle_beta   90.00
_cell.angle_gamma   90.00
#
_symmetry.space_group_name_H-M   'P 1'
#
loop_
_entity.id
_entity.type
_entity.pdbx_description
1 polymer ?
#
loop_
_entity_poly.entity_id
_entity_poly.type
_entity_poly.pdbx_seq_one_letter_code
_entity_poly.pdbx_strand_id
1 'polypeptide(L)'
;MNQFEGLLEFTLYDIPKLQKTLANISTSMPVSIPIQDNILFKGKAVVRNGIFAIDFILPKEVALKQGALRMQFYASNTNADMDALGVYDSLYVTEYSENISLDTTGPQFDHVYINDTLNNYKPNTWINSNSNLYLFLRDSSGIQTSGNSLGHDISLVIDGASQSPIILNNYFTADINTYQSGKVIYALPSLSEGPHQFIIKAWDLIGNSNKDTLNIIVPNSDHLHIRNLSNFPNPFHANTRISFEISQTINLNKSLAYTIEIYNNLGVKQLSKNFETGLLSNRVVVANFDEIATLQAGTYFYKLWVKDDKQGISLINKFIKY
;
A
#
# COMPACT_ATOMS: atom_id res chain seq x y z
N MET A 1 -15.42 -0.49 36.15
CA MET A 1 -14.78 -0.57 34.81
C MET A 1 -13.44 -1.31 34.77
N ASN A 2 -13.06 -1.99 35.84
CA ASN A 2 -11.74 -2.67 35.92
C ASN A 2 -11.63 -3.99 35.11
N GLN A 3 -12.53 -4.24 34.18
CA GLN A 3 -12.51 -5.44 33.33
C GLN A 3 -12.70 -5.14 31.82
N PHE A 4 -12.55 -3.85 31.43
CA PHE A 4 -12.67 -3.50 30.03
C PHE A 4 -11.40 -3.94 29.28
N GLU A 5 -11.58 -4.80 28.27
CA GLU A 5 -10.56 -5.26 27.36
C GLU A 5 -10.93 -4.83 25.94
N GLY A 6 -10.05 -4.14 25.24
CA GLY A 6 -10.41 -3.64 23.93
C GLY A 6 -9.31 -2.86 23.23
N LEU A 7 -9.72 -2.09 22.22
CA LEU A 7 -8.87 -1.20 21.45
C LEU A 7 -9.28 0.24 21.72
N LEU A 8 -8.28 1.08 21.98
CA LEU A 8 -8.40 2.52 22.05
C LEU A 8 -7.89 3.14 20.73
N GLU A 9 -8.66 4.03 20.17
CA GLU A 9 -8.22 4.97 19.14
C GLU A 9 -8.15 6.35 19.76
N PHE A 10 -7.06 7.07 19.51
CA PHE A 10 -6.92 8.43 20.01
C PHE A 10 -6.41 9.38 18.94
N THR A 11 -6.81 10.63 19.07
CA THR A 11 -6.39 11.72 18.19
C THR A 11 -5.92 12.89 19.03
N LEU A 12 -4.72 13.36 18.76
CA LEU A 12 -4.14 14.57 19.35
C LEU A 12 -4.30 15.74 18.40
N TYR A 13 -4.92 16.80 18.87
CA TYR A 13 -5.12 18.04 18.12
C TYR A 13 -4.18 19.12 18.64
N ASP A 14 -3.70 19.94 17.72
CA ASP A 14 -2.92 21.16 18.00
C ASP A 14 -3.77 22.18 18.75
N ILE A 15 -3.11 23.26 19.20
CA ILE A 15 -3.80 24.39 19.82
C ILE A 15 -4.84 25.00 18.88
N PRO A 16 -5.92 25.62 19.41
CA PRO A 16 -6.93 26.27 18.59
C PRO A 16 -6.34 27.40 17.75
N LYS A 17 -6.74 27.49 16.49
CA LYS A 17 -6.50 28.65 15.61
C LYS A 17 -7.78 29.49 15.49
N LEU A 18 -7.62 30.81 15.43
CA LEU A 18 -8.73 31.71 15.18
C LEU A 18 -9.07 31.73 13.68
N GLN A 19 -10.27 31.31 13.33
CA GLN A 19 -10.81 31.42 12.00
C GLN A 19 -11.92 32.46 11.95
N LYS A 20 -11.86 33.35 10.94
CA LYS A 20 -12.92 34.34 10.73
C LYS A 20 -14.01 33.75 9.85
N THR A 21 -15.27 33.95 10.26
CA THR A 21 -16.41 33.64 9.42
C THR A 21 -16.46 34.53 8.19
N LEU A 22 -17.03 34.00 7.09
CA LEU A 22 -17.26 34.79 5.88
C LEU A 22 -18.45 35.71 6.10
N ALA A 23 -18.29 37.02 5.86
CA ALA A 23 -19.38 37.98 5.87
C ALA A 23 -20.05 38.02 4.50
N ASN A 24 -20.86 37.01 4.17
CA ASN A 24 -21.47 36.83 2.84
C ASN A 24 -22.66 37.76 2.57
N ILE A 25 -23.16 38.45 3.60
CA ILE A 25 -24.31 39.37 3.50
C ILE A 25 -23.81 40.74 3.99
N SER A 26 -24.27 41.81 3.33
CA SER A 26 -23.85 43.20 3.61
C SER A 26 -24.07 43.67 5.05
N THR A 27 -24.98 43.01 5.77
CA THR A 27 -25.31 43.28 7.19
C THR A 27 -24.57 42.37 8.18
N SER A 28 -23.81 41.37 7.73
CA SER A 28 -23.10 40.45 8.60
C SER A 28 -21.67 40.97 8.91
N MET A 29 -21.23 40.79 10.15
CA MET A 29 -19.87 41.07 10.56
C MET A 29 -19.07 39.78 10.67
N PRO A 30 -17.76 39.77 10.25
CA PRO A 30 -16.89 38.65 10.49
C PRO A 30 -16.72 38.40 11.98
N VAL A 31 -16.95 37.18 12.43
CA VAL A 31 -16.72 36.73 13.81
C VAL A 31 -15.52 35.81 13.84
N SER A 32 -14.60 36.02 14.78
CA SER A 32 -13.47 35.11 14.99
C SER A 32 -13.89 33.98 15.94
N ILE A 33 -13.80 32.76 15.50
CA ILE A 33 -14.10 31.55 16.28
C ILE A 33 -12.84 30.70 16.42
N PRO A 34 -12.56 30.16 17.62
CA PRO A 34 -11.46 29.20 17.77
C PRO A 34 -11.85 27.87 17.16
N ILE A 35 -11.01 27.36 16.26
CA ILE A 35 -11.15 26.03 15.66
C ILE A 35 -9.92 25.21 15.99
N GLN A 36 -10.15 23.98 16.47
CA GLN A 36 -9.11 23.02 16.81
C GLN A 36 -9.31 21.76 15.99
N ASP A 37 -8.90 21.80 14.73
CA ASP A 37 -9.10 20.79 13.70
C ASP A 37 -7.78 20.20 13.18
N ASN A 38 -6.65 20.81 13.54
CA ASN A 38 -5.34 20.36 13.09
C ASN A 38 -4.88 19.15 13.92
N ILE A 39 -4.64 18.02 13.26
CA ILE A 39 -4.25 16.77 13.88
C ILE A 39 -2.73 16.69 13.93
N LEU A 40 -2.17 16.52 15.12
CA LEU A 40 -0.75 16.27 15.34
C LEU A 40 -0.42 14.79 15.28
N PHE A 41 -1.30 13.94 15.84
CA PHE A 41 -1.09 12.52 15.89
C PHE A 41 -2.41 11.74 15.97
N LYS A 42 -2.44 10.56 15.33
CA LYS A 42 -3.48 9.54 15.51
C LYS A 42 -2.82 8.22 15.84
N GLY A 43 -3.30 7.55 16.87
CA GLY A 43 -2.73 6.28 17.29
C GLY A 43 -3.78 5.31 17.82
N LYS A 44 -3.31 4.09 18.07
CA LYS A 44 -4.10 3.00 18.64
C LYS A 44 -3.35 2.36 19.79
N ALA A 45 -4.07 2.03 20.86
CA ALA A 45 -3.51 1.34 22.02
C ALA A 45 -4.43 0.23 22.49
N VAL A 46 -3.85 -0.84 23.03
CA VAL A 46 -4.62 -1.89 23.67
C VAL A 46 -5.05 -1.41 25.06
N VAL A 47 -6.32 -1.61 25.39
CA VAL A 47 -6.85 -1.42 26.75
C VAL A 47 -6.90 -2.77 27.44
N ARG A 48 -6.27 -2.88 28.61
CA ARG A 48 -6.29 -4.07 29.45
C ARG A 48 -6.72 -3.69 30.87
N ASN A 49 -7.73 -4.38 31.40
CA ASN A 49 -8.31 -4.08 32.70
C ASN A 49 -8.71 -2.59 32.88
N GLY A 50 -9.17 -1.95 31.80
CA GLY A 50 -9.54 -0.54 31.80
C GLY A 50 -8.36 0.44 31.79
N ILE A 51 -7.12 -0.05 31.63
CA ILE A 51 -5.89 0.76 31.60
C ILE A 51 -5.26 0.69 30.20
N PHE A 52 -4.73 1.82 29.74
CA PHE A 52 -3.94 1.93 28.53
C PHE A 52 -2.73 2.83 28.77
N ALA A 53 -1.72 2.67 27.92
CA ALA A 53 -0.57 3.59 27.82
C ALA A 53 -0.40 4.02 26.37
N ILE A 54 0.00 5.26 26.17
CA ILE A 54 0.23 5.86 24.87
C ILE A 54 1.56 6.59 24.92
N ASP A 55 2.45 6.21 24.01
CA ASP A 55 3.71 6.90 23.76
C ASP A 55 3.63 7.58 22.39
N PHE A 56 4.02 8.83 22.30
CA PHE A 56 4.16 9.57 21.06
C PHE A 56 5.17 10.69 21.21
N ILE A 57 5.73 11.13 20.07
CA ILE A 57 6.60 12.31 19.99
C ILE A 57 5.81 13.44 19.34
N LEU A 58 5.90 14.63 19.92
CA LEU A 58 5.36 15.83 19.28
C LEU A 58 6.27 16.27 18.15
N PRO A 59 5.72 16.57 16.96
CA PRO A 59 6.51 17.12 15.87
C PRO A 59 7.28 18.40 16.28
N LYS A 60 8.48 18.55 15.75
CA LYS A 60 9.35 19.71 16.05
C LYS A 60 8.69 21.05 15.70
N GLU A 61 7.80 21.05 14.72
CA GLU A 61 7.08 22.23 14.25
C GLU A 61 5.84 22.58 15.10
N VAL A 62 5.49 21.77 16.08
CA VAL A 62 4.47 22.17 17.07
C VAL A 62 4.98 23.43 17.77
N ALA A 63 4.43 24.56 17.35
CA ALA A 63 4.87 25.84 17.84
C ALA A 63 4.67 25.90 19.36
N LEU A 64 5.67 26.41 20.08
CA LEU A 64 5.56 26.80 21.48
C LEU A 64 4.60 27.99 21.61
N LYS A 65 3.37 27.79 21.18
CA LYS A 65 2.29 28.76 21.38
C LYS A 65 1.63 28.48 22.71
N GLN A 66 1.30 29.52 23.43
CA GLN A 66 0.48 29.40 24.62
C GLN A 66 -0.90 28.84 24.23
N GLY A 67 -1.23 27.65 24.74
CA GLY A 67 -2.51 27.01 24.49
C GLY A 67 -2.50 25.53 24.88
N ALA A 68 -3.67 24.98 25.08
CA ALA A 68 -3.84 23.58 25.40
C ALA A 68 -4.04 22.74 24.12
N LEU A 69 -3.31 21.66 24.02
CA LEU A 69 -3.60 20.57 23.09
C LEU A 69 -4.84 19.81 23.58
N ARG A 70 -5.55 19.18 22.66
CA ARG A 70 -6.73 18.35 22.98
C ARG A 70 -6.52 16.93 22.51
N MET A 71 -6.74 15.96 23.39
CA MET A 71 -6.80 14.55 23.06
C MET A 71 -8.24 14.07 23.08
N GLN A 72 -8.64 13.38 22.04
CA GLN A 72 -9.90 12.65 21.96
C GLN A 72 -9.62 11.15 21.95
N PHE A 73 -10.43 10.42 22.70
CA PHE A 73 -10.31 8.98 22.89
C PHE A 73 -11.63 8.31 22.54
N TYR A 74 -11.52 7.21 21.82
CA TYR A 74 -12.61 6.27 21.58
C TYR A 74 -12.11 4.86 21.84
N ALA A 75 -12.74 4.15 22.78
CA ALA A 75 -12.41 2.78 23.08
C ALA A 75 -13.61 1.88 22.78
N SER A 76 -13.36 0.75 22.14
CA SER A 76 -14.35 -0.31 21.93
C SER A 76 -13.81 -1.64 22.45
N ASN A 77 -14.68 -2.45 23.06
CA ASN A 77 -14.29 -3.78 23.49
C ASN A 77 -14.22 -4.75 22.31
N THR A 78 -13.67 -5.94 22.55
CA THR A 78 -13.42 -6.96 21.51
C THR A 78 -14.71 -7.41 20.80
N ASN A 79 -15.85 -7.38 21.50
CA ASN A 79 -17.14 -7.79 20.94
C ASN A 79 -17.90 -6.63 20.29
N ALA A 80 -17.38 -5.39 20.38
CA ALA A 80 -18.00 -4.16 19.89
C ALA A 80 -19.43 -3.91 20.42
N ASP A 81 -19.75 -4.42 21.61
CA ASP A 81 -21.03 -4.24 22.32
C ASP A 81 -20.95 -3.19 23.43
N MET A 82 -19.72 -2.72 23.73
CA MET A 82 -19.43 -1.68 24.72
C MET A 82 -18.40 -0.72 24.18
N ASP A 83 -18.65 0.57 24.31
CA ASP A 83 -17.71 1.62 23.95
C ASP A 83 -17.61 2.71 25.00
N ALA A 84 -16.58 3.55 24.88
CA ALA A 84 -16.34 4.70 25.73
C ALA A 84 -15.72 5.84 24.93
N LEU A 85 -16.16 7.05 25.23
CA LEU A 85 -15.62 8.30 24.69
C LEU A 85 -14.96 9.10 25.82
N GLY A 86 -13.85 9.76 25.50
CA GLY A 86 -13.17 10.64 26.43
C GLY A 86 -12.51 11.81 25.71
N VAL A 87 -12.34 12.90 26.45
CA VAL A 87 -11.60 14.09 26.01
C VAL A 87 -10.69 14.55 27.13
N TYR A 88 -9.46 14.92 26.76
CA TYR A 88 -8.51 15.59 27.66
C TYR A 88 -7.99 16.83 26.94
N ASP A 89 -8.26 18.01 27.48
CA ASP A 89 -8.01 19.32 26.85
C ASP A 89 -7.08 20.23 27.66
N SER A 90 -6.33 19.64 28.57
CA SER A 90 -5.45 20.36 29.48
C SER A 90 -3.98 19.93 29.35
N LEU A 91 -3.56 19.52 28.15
CA LEU A 91 -2.18 19.19 27.85
C LEU A 91 -1.46 20.43 27.29
N TYR A 92 -0.43 20.90 27.98
CA TYR A 92 0.34 22.08 27.59
C TYR A 92 1.76 21.69 27.19
N VAL A 93 2.26 22.28 26.12
CA VAL A 93 3.66 22.17 25.71
C VAL A 93 4.37 23.43 26.20
N THR A 94 5.31 23.25 27.11
CA THR A 94 6.02 24.36 27.79
C THR A 94 7.45 24.54 27.30
N GLU A 95 8.10 23.44 26.91
CA GLU A 95 9.53 23.44 26.55
C GLU A 95 9.83 22.39 25.48
N TYR A 96 10.94 22.58 24.75
CA TYR A 96 11.51 21.55 23.88
C TYR A 96 12.42 20.63 24.68
N SER A 97 12.46 19.36 24.32
CA SER A 97 13.49 18.45 24.80
C SER A 97 14.83 18.78 24.14
N GLU A 98 15.87 19.05 24.93
CA GLU A 98 17.23 19.20 24.42
C GLU A 98 17.86 17.85 24.00
N ASN A 99 17.33 16.75 24.51
CA ASN A 99 17.75 15.38 24.18
C ASN A 99 17.00 14.85 22.97
N ILE A 100 17.13 15.50 21.84
CA ILE A 100 16.59 14.97 20.58
C ILE A 100 17.52 13.83 20.13
N SER A 101 16.93 12.71 19.77
CA SER A 101 17.63 11.59 19.10
C SER A 101 18.49 12.13 17.95
N LEU A 102 19.74 11.67 17.86
CA LEU A 102 20.63 11.96 16.73
C LEU A 102 20.26 11.17 15.47
N ASP A 103 18.97 10.82 15.29
CA ASP A 103 18.50 10.18 14.07
C ASP A 103 18.68 11.11 12.87
N THR A 104 19.35 10.61 11.85
CA THR A 104 19.63 11.31 10.59
C THR A 104 19.01 10.62 9.38
N THR A 105 18.20 9.58 9.64
CA THR A 105 17.57 8.77 8.60
C THR A 105 16.08 9.07 8.53
N GLY A 106 15.54 9.18 7.33
CA GLY A 106 14.09 9.33 7.16
C GLY A 106 13.39 7.96 7.13
N PRO A 107 12.04 7.96 7.11
CA PRO A 107 11.23 6.76 7.18
C PRO A 107 11.60 5.70 6.15
N GLN A 108 11.66 4.45 6.58
CA GLN A 108 11.87 3.30 5.71
C GLN A 108 10.54 2.81 5.15
N PHE A 109 10.53 2.46 3.86
CA PHE A 109 9.43 1.78 3.21
C PHE A 109 9.64 0.27 3.34
N ASP A 110 9.17 -0.32 4.46
CA ASP A 110 9.37 -1.75 4.74
C ASP A 110 8.75 -2.62 3.65
N HIS A 111 7.54 -2.27 3.23
CA HIS A 111 6.83 -2.94 2.16
C HIS A 111 5.97 -1.95 1.37
N VAL A 112 5.95 -2.18 0.07
CA VAL A 112 5.05 -1.49 -0.86
C VAL A 112 4.28 -2.54 -1.65
N TYR A 113 2.95 -2.45 -1.62
CA TYR A 113 2.08 -3.34 -2.37
C TYR A 113 1.09 -2.53 -3.21
N ILE A 114 0.67 -3.10 -4.32
CA ILE A 114 -0.37 -2.53 -5.17
C ILE A 114 -1.39 -3.62 -5.46
N ASN A 115 -2.65 -3.36 -5.19
CA ASN A 115 -3.84 -4.21 -5.27
C ASN A 115 -3.98 -5.25 -4.15
N ASP A 116 -2.94 -5.99 -3.80
CA ASP A 116 -2.96 -6.99 -2.75
C ASP A 116 -1.69 -6.90 -1.89
N THR A 117 -1.71 -7.49 -0.71
CA THR A 117 -0.59 -7.50 0.23
C THR A 117 0.21 -8.81 0.20
N LEU A 118 0.01 -9.65 -0.79
CA LEU A 118 0.67 -10.95 -0.91
C LEU A 118 2.03 -10.84 -1.60
N ASN A 119 2.16 -9.88 -2.52
CA ASN A 119 3.35 -9.72 -3.35
C ASN A 119 3.89 -8.30 -3.23
N ASN A 120 5.12 -8.18 -2.73
CA ASN A 120 5.83 -6.90 -2.75
C ASN A 120 5.92 -6.36 -4.18
N TYR A 121 5.86 -5.04 -4.29
CA TYR A 121 6.10 -4.34 -5.54
C TYR A 121 7.38 -4.81 -6.22
N LYS A 122 7.30 -4.96 -7.55
CA LYS A 122 8.46 -5.18 -8.43
C LYS A 122 8.41 -4.14 -9.56
N PRO A 123 9.57 -3.69 -10.06
CA PRO A 123 9.61 -2.77 -11.18
C PRO A 123 8.76 -3.26 -12.36
N ASN A 124 8.00 -2.35 -12.97
CA ASN A 124 7.05 -2.62 -14.05
C ASN A 124 5.92 -3.59 -13.68
N THR A 125 5.51 -3.57 -12.42
CA THR A 125 4.31 -4.32 -11.97
C THR A 125 3.08 -3.85 -12.74
N TRP A 126 2.29 -4.80 -13.23
CA TRP A 126 1.00 -4.49 -13.84
C TRP A 126 -0.04 -4.20 -12.76
N ILE A 127 -0.77 -3.12 -12.94
CA ILE A 127 -1.87 -2.74 -12.07
C ILE A 127 -3.13 -2.45 -12.87
N ASN A 128 -4.28 -2.45 -12.22
CA ASN A 128 -5.52 -1.96 -12.82
C ASN A 128 -5.56 -0.43 -12.77
N SER A 129 -6.35 0.17 -13.65
CA SER A 129 -6.62 1.61 -13.63
C SER A 129 -7.14 2.09 -12.26
N ASN A 130 -7.86 1.24 -11.52
CA ASN A 130 -8.40 1.50 -10.18
C ASN A 130 -7.75 0.52 -9.18
N SER A 131 -6.59 0.87 -8.66
CA SER A 131 -5.81 0.03 -7.76
C SER A 131 -5.67 0.66 -6.40
N ASN A 132 -5.43 -0.13 -5.37
CA ASN A 132 -5.07 0.37 -4.03
C ASN A 132 -3.56 0.32 -3.85
N LEU A 133 -3.01 1.39 -3.30
CA LEU A 133 -1.63 1.48 -2.84
C LEU A 133 -1.59 1.21 -1.33
N TYR A 134 -0.70 0.32 -0.93
CA TYR A 134 -0.42 0.00 0.47
C TYR A 134 1.05 0.30 0.75
N LEU A 135 1.31 1.21 1.69
CA LEU A 135 2.66 1.54 2.13
C LEU A 135 2.80 1.17 3.60
N PHE A 136 3.86 0.47 3.94
CA PHE A 136 4.23 0.17 5.32
C PHE A 136 5.48 0.98 5.64
N LEU A 137 5.33 1.88 6.60
CA LEU A 137 6.38 2.83 6.99
C LEU A 137 6.88 2.53 8.38
N ARG A 138 8.18 2.71 8.60
CA ARG A 138 8.81 2.60 9.90
C ARG A 138 9.89 3.65 10.06
N ASP A 139 9.97 4.24 11.27
CA ASP A 139 11.00 5.17 11.65
C ASP A 139 11.19 5.20 13.17
N SER A 140 12.43 5.26 13.66
CA SER A 140 12.73 5.29 15.08
C SER A 140 12.23 6.57 15.77
N SER A 141 12.22 7.68 15.05
CA SER A 141 11.73 8.98 15.50
C SER A 141 10.23 9.18 15.29
N GLY A 142 9.57 8.20 14.59
CA GLY A 142 8.16 8.23 14.27
C GLY A 142 7.84 8.90 12.93
N ILE A 143 6.63 8.65 12.44
CA ILE A 143 6.19 9.11 11.11
C ILE A 143 5.47 10.45 11.24
N GLN A 144 5.91 11.46 10.45
CA GLN A 144 5.26 12.76 10.39
C GLN A 144 3.94 12.67 9.62
N THR A 145 2.85 12.93 10.31
CA THR A 145 1.49 12.91 9.74
C THR A 145 0.70 14.18 10.00
N SER A 146 1.30 15.15 10.72
CA SER A 146 0.65 16.45 10.96
C SER A 146 0.68 17.30 9.68
N GLY A 147 -0.45 17.88 9.30
CA GLY A 147 -0.55 18.77 8.14
C GLY A 147 0.01 20.19 8.38
N ASN A 148 0.78 20.41 9.46
CA ASN A 148 1.27 21.74 9.84
C ASN A 148 2.58 22.15 9.19
N SER A 149 3.37 21.18 8.75
CA SER A 149 4.70 21.42 8.20
C SER A 149 4.62 21.53 6.70
N LEU A 150 4.78 22.69 6.17
CA LEU A 150 4.76 22.93 4.73
C LEU A 150 5.79 22.01 4.03
N GLY A 151 5.28 21.06 3.24
CA GLY A 151 6.12 20.13 2.47
C GLY A 151 6.64 18.89 3.22
N HIS A 152 6.26 18.69 4.49
CA HIS A 152 6.64 17.51 5.29
C HIS A 152 5.52 16.44 5.35
N ASP A 153 4.73 16.38 4.31
CA ASP A 153 3.65 15.40 4.21
C ASP A 153 4.12 14.04 3.68
N ILE A 154 3.39 12.99 4.02
CA ILE A 154 3.42 11.76 3.25
C ILE A 154 2.76 12.10 1.92
N SER A 155 3.52 12.05 0.84
CA SER A 155 3.05 12.51 -0.47
C SER A 155 3.28 11.47 -1.57
N LEU A 156 2.39 11.47 -2.54
CA LEU A 156 2.47 10.70 -3.77
C LEU A 156 2.42 11.67 -4.96
N VAL A 157 3.44 11.62 -5.79
CA VAL A 157 3.49 12.30 -7.09
C VAL A 157 3.35 11.25 -8.18
N ILE A 158 2.41 11.45 -9.10
CA ILE A 158 2.17 10.57 -10.24
C ILE A 158 2.66 11.29 -11.49
N ASP A 159 3.49 10.63 -12.31
CA ASP A 159 3.98 11.07 -13.62
C ASP A 159 4.57 12.49 -13.61
N GLY A 160 5.30 12.82 -12.55
CA GLY A 160 5.96 14.10 -12.43
C GLY A 160 5.04 15.28 -12.12
N ALA A 161 3.77 15.07 -11.76
CA ALA A 161 2.84 16.12 -11.36
C ALA A 161 3.19 16.74 -9.98
N SER A 162 4.43 17.22 -9.83
CA SER A 162 4.98 17.72 -8.58
C SER A 162 4.31 19.00 -8.06
N GLN A 163 3.60 19.73 -8.92
CA GLN A 163 2.84 20.93 -8.54
C GLN A 163 1.55 20.59 -7.76
N SER A 164 1.10 19.34 -7.82
CA SER A 164 -0.14 18.88 -7.17
C SER A 164 0.07 17.49 -6.58
N PRO A 165 0.93 17.34 -5.56
CA PRO A 165 1.12 16.06 -4.91
C PRO A 165 -0.15 15.62 -4.19
N ILE A 166 -0.42 14.34 -4.18
CA ILE A 166 -1.49 13.74 -3.39
C ILE A 166 -0.99 13.58 -1.97
N ILE A 167 -1.65 14.21 -1.00
CA ILE A 167 -1.31 14.15 0.42
C ILE A 167 -1.94 12.91 1.05
N LEU A 168 -1.13 12.05 1.65
CA LEU A 168 -1.53 10.77 2.18
C LEU A 168 -1.64 10.72 3.71
N ASN A 169 -1.40 11.82 4.42
CA ASN A 169 -1.42 11.87 5.89
C ASN A 169 -2.72 11.32 6.50
N ASN A 170 -3.87 11.68 5.92
CA ASN A 170 -5.17 11.22 6.39
C ASN A 170 -5.44 9.73 6.16
N TYR A 171 -4.66 9.08 5.31
CA TYR A 171 -4.75 7.66 5.00
C TYR A 171 -3.76 6.81 5.81
N PHE A 172 -2.89 7.47 6.59
CA PHE A 172 -1.97 6.79 7.49
C PHE A 172 -2.69 6.32 8.75
N THR A 173 -2.39 5.11 9.18
CA THR A 173 -2.83 4.54 10.44
C THR A 173 -1.62 3.96 11.15
N ALA A 174 -1.31 4.45 12.34
CA ALA A 174 -0.24 3.89 13.16
C ALA A 174 -0.56 2.45 13.59
N ASP A 175 0.46 1.65 13.76
CA ASP A 175 0.33 0.33 14.34
C ASP A 175 -0.06 0.43 15.83
N ILE A 176 -0.55 -0.68 16.38
CA ILE A 176 -1.03 -0.71 17.77
C ILE A 176 0.16 -0.53 18.73
N ASN A 177 -0.02 0.33 19.73
CA ASN A 177 0.97 0.63 20.77
C ASN A 177 2.30 1.20 20.27
N THR A 178 2.33 1.85 19.11
CA THR A 178 3.54 2.48 18.60
C THR A 178 3.24 3.71 17.75
N TYR A 179 4.16 4.66 17.75
CA TYR A 179 4.19 5.81 16.85
C TYR A 179 5.26 5.65 15.75
N GLN A 180 6.07 4.59 15.84
CA GLN A 180 7.25 4.38 15.01
C GLN A 180 6.94 3.64 13.72
N SER A 181 5.78 3.01 13.62
CA SER A 181 5.36 2.31 12.42
C SER A 181 3.87 2.46 12.14
N GLY A 182 3.50 2.20 10.89
CA GLY A 182 2.13 2.23 10.47
C GLY A 182 2.00 2.02 8.95
N LYS A 183 0.79 2.15 8.48
CA LYS A 183 0.46 1.90 7.08
C LYS A 183 -0.42 2.98 6.49
N VAL A 184 -0.19 3.24 5.21
CA VAL A 184 -1.09 4.00 4.34
C VAL A 184 -1.87 3.02 3.47
N ILE A 185 -3.18 3.21 3.37
CA ILE A 185 -4.03 2.52 2.40
C ILE A 185 -4.74 3.59 1.59
N TYR A 186 -4.43 3.66 0.30
CA TYR A 186 -4.95 4.70 -0.57
C TYR A 186 -5.48 4.13 -1.88
N ALA A 187 -6.73 4.44 -2.21
CA ALA A 187 -7.32 4.13 -3.51
C ALA A 187 -6.74 5.11 -4.56
N LEU A 188 -5.96 4.58 -5.50
CA LEU A 188 -5.37 5.39 -6.56
C LEU A 188 -6.46 6.02 -7.44
N PRO A 189 -6.22 7.21 -7.97
CA PRO A 189 -7.10 7.76 -9.01
C PRO A 189 -7.10 6.85 -10.24
N SER A 190 -8.10 6.95 -11.08
CA SER A 190 -8.14 6.24 -12.35
C SER A 190 -6.94 6.66 -13.21
N LEU A 191 -6.12 5.69 -13.57
CA LEU A 191 -4.92 5.89 -14.38
C LEU A 191 -5.21 5.57 -15.85
N SER A 192 -4.55 6.29 -16.75
CA SER A 192 -4.57 5.98 -18.18
C SER A 192 -3.82 4.68 -18.46
N GLU A 193 -4.02 4.13 -19.63
CA GLU A 193 -3.22 3.01 -20.12
C GLU A 193 -1.77 3.43 -20.40
N GLY A 194 -0.82 2.56 -20.10
CA GLY A 194 0.59 2.79 -20.33
C GLY A 194 1.46 2.76 -19.07
N PRO A 195 2.72 3.18 -19.19
CA PRO A 195 3.66 3.27 -18.08
C PRO A 195 3.37 4.49 -17.23
N HIS A 196 3.47 4.32 -15.92
CA HIS A 196 3.35 5.38 -14.92
C HIS A 196 4.50 5.32 -13.95
N GLN A 197 4.89 6.47 -13.42
CA GLN A 197 5.88 6.59 -12.37
C GLN A 197 5.24 7.23 -11.13
N PHE A 198 5.38 6.56 -9.99
CA PHE A 198 4.98 7.08 -8.69
C PHE A 198 6.23 7.43 -7.90
N ILE A 199 6.28 8.64 -7.36
CA ILE A 199 7.28 9.06 -6.40
C ILE A 199 6.57 9.26 -5.07
N ILE A 200 6.94 8.45 -4.08
CA ILE A 200 6.40 8.50 -2.73
C ILE A 200 7.46 9.11 -1.83
N LYS A 201 7.06 10.06 -0.98
CA LYS A 201 7.95 10.68 0.00
C LYS A 201 7.29 10.65 1.37
N ALA A 202 8.08 10.39 2.40
CA ALA A 202 7.66 10.45 3.79
C ALA A 202 8.72 11.15 4.64
N TRP A 203 8.29 11.72 5.77
CA TRP A 203 9.10 12.44 6.72
C TRP A 203 8.96 11.84 8.11
N ASP A 204 10.00 11.93 8.92
CA ASP A 204 9.96 11.66 10.36
C ASP A 204 9.56 12.91 11.17
N LEU A 205 9.40 12.74 12.48
CA LEU A 205 9.01 13.83 13.39
C LEU A 205 10.15 14.84 13.70
N ILE A 206 11.37 14.54 13.28
CA ILE A 206 12.54 15.41 13.51
C ILE A 206 13.08 16.08 12.24
N GLY A 207 12.45 15.80 11.08
CA GLY A 207 12.68 16.51 9.82
C GLY A 207 13.58 15.79 8.82
N ASN A 208 13.86 14.50 8.98
CA ASN A 208 14.49 13.71 7.94
C ASN A 208 13.45 13.15 6.98
N SER A 209 13.82 12.92 5.73
CA SER A 209 12.91 12.36 4.73
C SER A 209 13.54 11.25 3.91
N ASN A 210 12.69 10.37 3.43
CA ASN A 210 13.06 9.36 2.44
C ASN A 210 12.02 9.34 1.32
N LYS A 211 12.44 8.85 0.14
CA LYS A 211 11.58 8.70 -1.03
C LYS A 211 11.79 7.36 -1.69
N ASP A 212 10.75 6.83 -2.27
CA ASP A 212 10.80 5.65 -3.14
C ASP A 212 10.15 5.96 -4.49
N THR A 213 10.60 5.27 -5.54
CA THR A 213 10.11 5.44 -6.90
C THR A 213 9.62 4.12 -7.45
N LEU A 214 8.33 4.07 -7.81
CA LEU A 214 7.69 2.90 -8.37
C LEU A 214 7.41 3.14 -9.85
N ASN A 215 7.84 2.22 -10.71
CA ASN A 215 7.48 2.19 -12.11
C ASN A 215 6.45 1.09 -12.33
N ILE A 216 5.28 1.46 -12.78
CA ILE A 216 4.14 0.57 -12.97
C ILE A 216 3.62 0.64 -14.40
N ILE A 217 2.80 -0.31 -14.79
CA ILE A 217 2.17 -0.36 -16.10
C ILE A 217 0.68 -0.64 -15.91
N VAL A 218 -0.17 0.22 -16.48
CA VAL A 218 -1.59 -0.06 -16.68
C VAL A 218 -1.73 -0.67 -18.07
N PRO A 219 -1.99 -1.98 -18.18
CA PRO A 219 -2.12 -2.62 -19.48
C PRO A 219 -3.36 -2.11 -20.21
N ASN A 220 -3.30 -2.13 -21.54
CA ASN A 220 -4.44 -1.79 -22.38
C ASN A 220 -5.63 -2.71 -22.05
N SER A 221 -6.79 -2.12 -21.82
CA SER A 221 -8.00 -2.83 -21.44
C SER A 221 -8.61 -3.67 -22.56
N ASP A 222 -8.29 -3.34 -23.80
CA ASP A 222 -8.88 -3.98 -24.99
C ASP A 222 -8.21 -5.30 -25.37
N HIS A 223 -7.08 -5.63 -24.77
CA HIS A 223 -6.30 -6.81 -25.10
C HIS A 223 -5.89 -7.62 -23.86
N LEU A 224 -5.86 -8.93 -24.03
CA LEU A 224 -5.22 -9.83 -23.11
C LEU A 224 -3.71 -9.63 -23.15
N HIS A 225 -3.08 -9.39 -22.00
CA HIS A 225 -1.63 -9.38 -21.88
C HIS A 225 -1.17 -10.54 -20.99
N ILE A 226 -0.09 -11.20 -21.42
CA ILE A 226 0.52 -12.31 -20.69
C ILE A 226 2.00 -12.00 -20.50
N ARG A 227 2.53 -12.28 -19.32
CA ARG A 227 3.96 -12.13 -19.01
C ARG A 227 4.42 -13.15 -17.99
N ASN A 228 5.71 -13.08 -17.66
CA ASN A 228 6.36 -13.89 -16.63
C ASN A 228 6.14 -15.39 -16.79
N LEU A 229 6.10 -15.87 -18.06
CA LEU A 229 6.08 -17.30 -18.32
C LEU A 229 7.34 -17.95 -17.74
N SER A 230 7.17 -18.81 -16.78
CA SER A 230 8.26 -19.46 -16.05
C SER A 230 7.87 -20.89 -15.69
N ASN A 231 8.86 -21.66 -15.26
CA ASN A 231 8.61 -22.96 -14.65
C ASN A 231 9.49 -23.13 -13.41
N PHE A 232 8.96 -23.85 -12.43
CA PHE A 232 9.67 -24.16 -11.19
C PHE A 232 9.31 -25.55 -10.67
N PRO A 233 10.29 -26.35 -10.27
CA PRO A 233 11.76 -26.13 -10.37
C PRO A 233 12.26 -26.14 -11.82
N ASN A 234 13.40 -25.49 -12.08
CA ASN A 234 14.14 -25.54 -13.34
C ASN A 234 15.65 -25.37 -13.03
N PRO A 235 16.50 -26.37 -13.22
CA PRO A 235 16.24 -27.72 -13.75
C PRO A 235 15.38 -28.61 -12.83
N PHE A 236 14.86 -29.74 -13.37
CA PHE A 236 14.06 -30.70 -12.61
C PHE A 236 14.29 -32.16 -13.06
N HIS A 237 13.93 -33.12 -12.22
CA HIS A 237 14.02 -34.57 -12.54
C HIS A 237 12.68 -35.14 -13.01
N ALA A 238 11.64 -35.02 -12.20
CA ALA A 238 10.34 -35.62 -12.51
C ALA A 238 9.32 -34.60 -13.04
N ASN A 239 9.00 -33.58 -12.25
CA ASN A 239 7.93 -32.64 -12.54
C ASN A 239 8.37 -31.20 -12.36
N THR A 240 7.75 -30.31 -13.12
CA THR A 240 7.86 -28.86 -12.98
C THR A 240 6.46 -28.25 -13.18
N ARG A 241 6.21 -27.12 -12.54
CA ARG A 241 4.97 -26.37 -12.72
C ARG A 241 5.26 -25.20 -13.64
N ILE A 242 4.43 -24.98 -14.63
CA ILE A 242 4.51 -23.84 -15.54
C ILE A 242 3.55 -22.77 -15.02
N SER A 243 4.05 -21.55 -14.87
CA SER A 243 3.26 -20.41 -14.40
C SER A 243 3.41 -19.21 -15.32
N PHE A 244 2.38 -18.39 -15.39
CA PHE A 244 2.37 -17.14 -16.13
C PHE A 244 1.39 -16.17 -15.49
N GLU A 245 1.59 -14.89 -15.74
CA GLU A 245 0.71 -13.82 -15.29
C GLU A 245 -0.15 -13.30 -16.43
N ILE A 246 -1.40 -12.95 -16.12
CA ILE A 246 -2.36 -12.37 -17.05
C ILE A 246 -2.77 -10.95 -16.58
N SER A 247 -3.12 -10.07 -17.51
CA SER A 247 -3.70 -8.77 -17.15
C SER A 247 -5.11 -8.94 -16.58
N GLN A 248 -5.48 -8.14 -15.62
CA GLN A 248 -6.80 -8.17 -14.99
C GLN A 248 -7.91 -7.47 -15.79
N THR A 249 -7.63 -6.99 -16.96
CA THR A 249 -8.64 -6.37 -17.83
C THR A 249 -9.67 -7.37 -18.36
N ILE A 250 -9.38 -8.67 -18.20
CA ILE A 250 -10.35 -9.71 -18.50
C ILE A 250 -11.39 -9.77 -17.38
N ASN A 251 -12.64 -9.86 -17.76
CA ASN A 251 -13.72 -10.15 -16.83
C ASN A 251 -13.38 -11.46 -16.09
N LEU A 252 -13.05 -11.38 -14.81
CA LEU A 252 -12.64 -12.50 -13.95
C LEU A 252 -13.69 -13.63 -13.87
N ASN A 253 -14.88 -13.39 -14.43
CA ASN A 253 -15.96 -14.36 -14.53
C ASN A 253 -15.88 -15.26 -15.79
N LYS A 254 -14.83 -15.13 -16.60
CA LYS A 254 -14.57 -16.01 -17.74
C LYS A 254 -13.42 -16.96 -17.44
N SER A 255 -13.57 -18.21 -17.82
CA SER A 255 -12.45 -19.16 -17.92
C SER A 255 -11.57 -18.78 -19.11
N LEU A 256 -10.27 -19.02 -18.97
CA LEU A 256 -9.29 -18.79 -20.03
C LEU A 256 -8.80 -20.14 -20.56
N ALA A 257 -9.00 -20.39 -21.86
CA ALA A 257 -8.46 -21.56 -22.53
C ALA A 257 -7.05 -21.25 -23.04
N TYR A 258 -6.10 -22.13 -22.76
CA TYR A 258 -4.73 -22.00 -23.23
C TYR A 258 -4.10 -23.35 -23.56
N THR A 259 -3.08 -23.34 -24.40
CA THR A 259 -2.34 -24.53 -24.81
C THR A 259 -0.87 -24.38 -24.43
N ILE A 260 -0.27 -25.43 -23.90
CA ILE A 260 1.17 -25.51 -23.70
C ILE A 260 1.71 -26.59 -24.67
N GLU A 261 2.66 -26.18 -25.51
CA GLU A 261 3.37 -27.05 -26.43
C GLU A 261 4.83 -27.12 -26.04
N ILE A 262 5.42 -28.33 -26.08
CA ILE A 262 6.82 -28.57 -25.72
C ILE A 262 7.57 -29.08 -26.93
N TYR A 263 8.72 -28.50 -27.17
CA TYR A 263 9.59 -28.79 -28.32
C TYR A 263 10.99 -29.19 -27.83
N ASN A 264 11.63 -30.10 -28.52
CA ASN A 264 13.02 -30.41 -28.29
C ASN A 264 13.95 -29.29 -28.88
N ASN A 265 15.27 -29.45 -28.71
CA ASN A 265 16.27 -28.51 -29.22
C ASN A 265 16.35 -28.43 -30.76
N LEU A 266 15.73 -29.37 -31.47
CA LEU A 266 15.60 -29.36 -32.95
C LEU A 266 14.31 -28.71 -33.40
N GLY A 267 13.46 -28.20 -32.51
CA GLY A 267 12.17 -27.60 -32.84
C GLY A 267 11.07 -28.62 -33.13
N VAL A 268 11.28 -29.90 -32.85
CA VAL A 268 10.26 -30.94 -33.03
C VAL A 268 9.36 -30.98 -31.81
N LYS A 269 8.05 -30.86 -32.04
CA LYS A 269 7.04 -30.91 -30.99
C LYS A 269 7.00 -32.29 -30.32
N GLN A 270 7.15 -32.33 -29.02
CA GLN A 270 7.16 -33.53 -28.20
C GLN A 270 5.82 -33.74 -27.50
N LEU A 271 5.27 -32.67 -26.91
CA LEU A 271 4.02 -32.70 -26.17
C LEU A 271 3.15 -31.48 -26.50
N SER A 272 1.84 -31.66 -26.36
CA SER A 272 0.87 -30.57 -26.47
C SER A 272 -0.31 -30.88 -25.57
N LYS A 273 -0.73 -29.90 -24.75
CA LYS A 273 -1.87 -30.07 -23.87
C LYS A 273 -2.68 -28.78 -23.78
N ASN A 274 -4.00 -28.94 -23.85
CA ASN A 274 -4.95 -27.86 -23.65
C ASN A 274 -5.35 -27.80 -22.17
N PHE A 275 -5.46 -26.60 -21.68
CA PHE A 275 -5.86 -26.29 -20.33
C PHE A 275 -6.98 -25.27 -20.35
N GLU A 276 -7.76 -25.27 -19.29
CA GLU A 276 -8.75 -24.25 -19.01
C GLU A 276 -8.60 -23.80 -17.55
N THR A 277 -8.53 -22.48 -17.33
CA THR A 277 -8.56 -21.97 -15.96
C THR A 277 -9.99 -22.06 -15.45
N GLY A 278 -10.16 -22.32 -14.16
CA GLY A 278 -11.41 -21.95 -13.49
C GLY A 278 -11.63 -20.44 -13.51
N LEU A 279 -12.64 -19.95 -12.81
CA LEU A 279 -12.82 -18.52 -12.58
C LEU A 279 -11.54 -17.96 -11.97
N LEU A 280 -10.95 -16.99 -12.68
CA LEU A 280 -9.65 -16.42 -12.30
C LEU A 280 -9.81 -15.57 -11.04
N SER A 281 -9.45 -16.11 -9.90
CA SER A 281 -9.35 -15.34 -8.64
C SER A 281 -8.01 -14.61 -8.48
N ASN A 282 -6.98 -15.06 -9.22
CA ASN A 282 -5.61 -14.55 -9.15
C ASN A 282 -5.06 -14.24 -10.54
N ARG A 283 -4.12 -13.28 -10.60
CA ARG A 283 -3.38 -12.94 -11.84
C ARG A 283 -2.43 -14.02 -12.30
N VAL A 284 -2.02 -14.93 -11.42
CA VAL A 284 -1.05 -15.98 -11.72
C VAL A 284 -1.81 -17.26 -12.01
N VAL A 285 -1.58 -17.79 -13.20
CA VAL A 285 -2.06 -19.11 -13.63
C VAL A 285 -0.93 -20.10 -13.43
N VAL A 286 -1.25 -21.27 -12.82
CA VAL A 286 -0.31 -22.37 -12.63
C VAL A 286 -0.86 -23.59 -13.34
N ALA A 287 -0.09 -24.14 -14.28
CA ALA A 287 -0.40 -25.35 -15.01
C ALA A 287 0.41 -26.53 -14.48
N ASN A 288 -0.26 -27.60 -14.12
CA ASN A 288 0.36 -28.89 -13.84
C ASN A 288 0.33 -29.71 -15.13
N PHE A 289 1.51 -30.02 -15.67
CA PHE A 289 1.67 -30.76 -16.91
C PHE A 289 2.43 -32.07 -16.62
N ASP A 290 1.72 -33.06 -16.06
CA ASP A 290 2.31 -34.32 -15.56
C ASP A 290 3.00 -35.11 -16.65
N GLU A 291 2.55 -35.00 -17.90
CA GLU A 291 3.16 -35.71 -19.06
C GLU A 291 4.61 -35.25 -19.34
N ILE A 292 5.05 -34.11 -18.79
CA ILE A 292 6.46 -33.69 -18.83
C ILE A 292 7.39 -34.75 -18.21
N ALA A 293 6.88 -35.56 -17.26
CA ALA A 293 7.63 -36.64 -16.64
C ALA A 293 8.11 -37.69 -17.65
N THR A 294 7.42 -37.84 -18.79
CA THR A 294 7.77 -38.85 -19.81
C THR A 294 8.89 -38.42 -20.73
N LEU A 295 9.29 -37.13 -20.73
CA LEU A 295 10.37 -36.62 -21.56
C LEU A 295 11.71 -37.20 -21.09
N GLN A 296 12.63 -37.42 -22.01
CA GLN A 296 14.00 -37.81 -21.69
C GLN A 296 14.79 -36.62 -21.12
N ALA A 297 15.94 -36.88 -20.50
CA ALA A 297 16.84 -35.81 -20.05
C ALA A 297 17.27 -34.95 -21.25
N GLY A 298 17.22 -33.63 -21.06
CA GLY A 298 17.55 -32.69 -22.15
C GLY A 298 17.04 -31.29 -21.92
N THR A 299 17.35 -30.43 -22.90
CA THR A 299 16.84 -29.05 -22.96
C THR A 299 15.63 -28.99 -23.87
N TYR A 300 14.59 -28.36 -23.38
CA TYR A 300 13.33 -28.22 -24.09
C TYR A 300 12.90 -26.76 -24.10
N PHE A 301 12.19 -26.37 -25.17
CA PHE A 301 11.47 -25.10 -25.26
C PHE A 301 9.99 -25.38 -25.09
N TYR A 302 9.31 -24.52 -24.35
CA TYR A 302 7.87 -24.61 -24.24
C TYR A 302 7.21 -23.31 -24.64
N LYS A 303 6.12 -23.44 -25.38
CA LYS A 303 5.33 -22.34 -25.92
C LYS A 303 3.97 -22.35 -25.24
N LEU A 304 3.64 -21.26 -24.58
CA LEU A 304 2.29 -20.97 -24.13
C LEU A 304 1.54 -20.29 -25.27
N TRP A 305 0.39 -20.79 -25.59
CA TRP A 305 -0.53 -20.19 -26.54
C TRP A 305 -1.87 -19.93 -25.88
N VAL A 306 -2.34 -18.67 -25.88
CA VAL A 306 -3.63 -18.27 -25.35
C VAL A 306 -4.46 -17.67 -26.47
N LYS A 307 -5.68 -18.15 -26.63
CA LYS A 307 -6.64 -17.62 -27.58
C LYS A 307 -7.52 -16.60 -26.88
N ASP A 308 -7.40 -15.35 -27.26
CA ASP A 308 -8.34 -14.29 -26.93
C ASP A 308 -9.34 -14.12 -28.09
N ASP A 309 -10.51 -13.55 -27.82
CA ASP A 309 -11.54 -13.30 -28.83
C ASP A 309 -11.05 -12.43 -30.00
N LYS A 310 -10.01 -11.60 -29.77
CA LYS A 310 -9.47 -10.66 -30.75
C LYS A 310 -8.15 -11.12 -31.39
N GLN A 311 -7.29 -11.83 -30.66
CA GLN A 311 -5.98 -12.27 -31.18
C GLN A 311 -5.40 -13.44 -30.36
N GLY A 312 -4.49 -14.22 -30.99
CA GLY A 312 -3.72 -15.22 -30.27
C GLY A 312 -2.42 -14.62 -29.70
N ILE A 313 -2.11 -14.91 -28.45
CA ILE A 313 -0.88 -14.50 -27.79
C ILE A 313 -0.01 -15.70 -27.52
N SER A 314 1.28 -15.60 -27.81
CA SER A 314 2.22 -16.67 -27.48
C SER A 314 3.45 -16.15 -26.76
N LEU A 315 3.89 -16.89 -25.76
CA LEU A 315 5.18 -16.72 -25.08
C LEU A 315 5.96 -18.03 -25.15
N ILE A 316 7.29 -17.90 -25.19
CA ILE A 316 8.20 -19.04 -25.23
C ILE A 316 9.21 -18.90 -24.10
N ASN A 317 9.48 -20.04 -23.43
CA ASN A 317 10.57 -20.13 -22.47
C ASN A 317 11.21 -21.54 -22.57
N LYS A 318 12.24 -21.83 -21.79
CA LYS A 318 12.98 -23.10 -21.81
C LYS A 318 13.07 -23.73 -20.43
N PHE A 319 13.22 -25.04 -20.40
CA PHE A 319 13.56 -25.80 -19.20
C PHE A 319 14.61 -26.89 -19.47
N ILE A 320 15.24 -27.34 -18.41
CA ILE A 320 16.20 -28.43 -18.41
C ILE A 320 15.65 -29.55 -17.56
N LYS A 321 15.61 -30.76 -18.12
CA LYS A 321 15.26 -31.99 -17.43
C LYS A 321 16.49 -32.87 -17.31
N TYR A 322 16.73 -33.38 -16.11
CA TYR A 322 17.78 -34.36 -15.80
C TYR A 322 17.25 -35.79 -15.86
#